data_67bb9f8f558cd95c9f112d0b3cf60c94
#
_entry.id   67bb9f8f558cd95c9f112d0b3cf60c94
#
_cell.length_a   1.000
_cell.length_b   1.000
_cell.length_c   1.000
_cell.angle_alpha   90.00
_cell.angle_beta   90.00
_cell.angle_gamma   90.00
#
_symmetry.space_group_name_H-M   'P 1'
#
loop_
_entity.id
_entity.type
_entity.pdbx_description
1 polymer ?
#
loop_
_entity_poly.entity_id
_entity_poly.type
_entity_poly.pdbx_seq_one_letter_code
_entity_poly.pdbx_strand_id
1 'polypeptide(L)' 'MTVAESQYFSTDQLARRYGKHIDTIRRWRYKGYGPEFYRLDGFAFIYGAPSIRYDLHKVLAWEEANGITPIEPF' A
#
# COMPACT_ATOMS: atom_id res chain seq x y z
N MET A 1 -3.63 25.09 10.91
CA MET A 1 -2.49 24.53 10.36
C MET A 1 -2.75 23.14 9.90
N THR A 2 -2.05 22.83 8.97
CA THR A 2 -2.25 21.56 8.42
C THR A 2 -1.56 20.55 9.21
N VAL A 3 -2.27 19.60 9.58
CA VAL A 3 -1.70 18.48 10.12
C VAL A 3 -0.93 17.82 9.05
N ALA A 4 0.18 17.32 9.39
CA ALA A 4 0.90 16.54 8.47
C ALA A 4 0.01 15.41 8.09
N GLU A 5 -0.53 15.49 6.94
CA GLU A 5 -1.39 14.48 6.54
C GLU A 5 -0.66 13.25 6.27
N SER A 6 -1.19 12.19 6.78
CA SER A 6 -0.75 10.89 6.39
C SER A 6 -1.24 10.67 4.98
N GLN A 7 -0.34 10.35 4.12
CA GLN A 7 -0.74 9.98 2.78
C GLN A 7 -0.90 8.48 2.73
N TYR A 8 -1.99 8.06 2.13
CA TYR A 8 -2.29 6.64 2.02
C TYR A 8 -2.44 6.28 0.56
N PHE A 9 -2.00 5.11 0.23
CA PHE A 9 -2.03 4.64 -1.15
C PHE A 9 -2.82 3.35 -1.23
N SER A 10 -3.52 3.20 -2.34
CA SER A 10 -4.28 1.99 -2.60
C SER A 10 -3.35 0.90 -3.11
N THR A 11 -3.88 -0.30 -3.19
CA THR A 11 -3.14 -1.42 -3.77
C THR A 11 -2.73 -1.12 -5.20
N ASP A 12 -3.64 -0.50 -5.96
CA ASP A 12 -3.36 -0.17 -7.35
C ASP A 12 -2.23 0.84 -7.46
N GLN A 13 -2.25 1.86 -6.63
CA GLN A 13 -1.20 2.87 -6.64
C GLN A 13 0.14 2.27 -6.28
N LEU A 14 0.16 1.36 -5.32
CA LEU A 14 1.40 0.72 -4.94
C LEU A 14 1.92 -0.17 -6.06
N ALA A 15 1.01 -0.85 -6.76
CA ALA A 15 1.40 -1.69 -7.88
C ALA A 15 2.07 -0.86 -8.96
N ARG A 16 1.51 0.31 -9.25
CA ARG A 16 2.12 1.19 -10.24
C ARG A 16 3.49 1.68 -9.81
N ARG A 17 3.61 2.00 -8.54
CA ARG A 17 4.88 2.49 -8.01
C ARG A 17 6.01 1.50 -8.24
N TYR A 18 5.70 0.21 -8.17
CA TYR A 18 6.72 -0.83 -8.35
C TYR A 18 6.69 -1.47 -9.72
N GLY A 19 5.81 -1.00 -10.60
CA GLY A 19 5.71 -1.58 -11.93
C GLY A 19 5.25 -3.01 -11.92
N LYS A 20 4.36 -3.35 -11.00
CA LYS A 20 3.85 -4.71 -10.84
C LYS A 20 2.36 -4.75 -11.08
N HIS A 21 1.87 -5.94 -11.36
CA HIS A 21 0.43 -6.14 -11.49
C HIS A 21 -0.20 -6.06 -10.10
N ILE A 22 -1.45 -5.60 -10.06
CA ILE A 22 -2.13 -5.44 -8.78
C ILE A 22 -2.25 -6.77 -8.03
N ASP A 23 -2.39 -7.86 -8.77
CA ASP A 23 -2.47 -9.17 -8.13
C ASP A 23 -1.17 -9.56 -7.42
N THR A 24 -0.06 -9.07 -7.91
CA THR A 24 1.21 -9.32 -7.26
C THR A 24 1.22 -8.70 -5.87
N ILE A 25 0.72 -7.46 -5.78
CA ILE A 25 0.66 -6.79 -4.49
C ILE A 25 -0.32 -7.49 -3.55
N ARG A 26 -1.42 -7.98 -4.09
CA ARG A 26 -2.36 -8.74 -3.28
C ARG A 26 -1.72 -10.01 -2.73
N ARG A 27 -0.93 -10.69 -3.53
CA ARG A 27 -0.24 -11.89 -3.07
C ARG A 27 0.76 -11.57 -1.98
N TRP A 28 1.40 -10.40 -2.06
CA TRP A 28 2.34 -9.99 -1.03
C TRP A 28 1.65 -9.97 0.34
N ARG A 29 0.42 -9.47 0.38
CA ARG A 29 -0.31 -9.41 1.63
C ARG A 29 -0.57 -10.80 2.21
N TYR A 30 -0.89 -11.75 1.35
CA TYR A 30 -1.10 -13.12 1.81
C TYR A 30 0.18 -13.75 2.32
N LYS A 31 1.29 -13.36 1.75
CA LYS A 31 2.58 -13.94 2.15
C LYS A 31 3.20 -13.19 3.32
N GLY A 32 2.64 -12.10 3.74
CA GLY A 32 3.25 -11.28 4.77
C GLY A 32 4.44 -10.52 4.27
N TYR A 33 4.48 -10.21 2.99
CA TYR A 33 5.58 -9.50 2.36
C TYR A 33 5.10 -8.11 1.96
N GLY A 34 6.03 -7.16 1.86
CA GLY A 34 5.71 -5.82 1.43
C GLY A 34 5.47 -4.90 2.61
N PRO A 35 5.10 -3.65 2.30
CA PRO A 35 4.87 -2.68 3.36
C PRO A 35 3.67 -3.03 4.21
N GLU A 36 3.67 -2.50 5.41
CA GLU A 36 2.54 -2.65 6.32
C GLU A 36 1.32 -1.96 5.72
N PHE A 37 0.15 -2.53 5.96
CA PHE A 37 -1.06 -1.96 5.41
C PHE A 37 -2.15 -1.91 6.46
N TYR A 38 -3.15 -1.06 6.20
CA TYR A 38 -4.31 -0.94 7.05
C TYR A 38 -5.53 -1.41 6.30
N ARG A 39 -6.43 -2.04 7.02
CA ARG A 39 -7.69 -2.49 6.46
C ARG A 39 -8.78 -1.57 6.98
N LEU A 40 -9.41 -0.86 6.07
CA LEU A 40 -10.53 -0.03 6.44
C LEU A 40 -11.79 -0.86 6.34
N ASP A 41 -12.15 -1.49 7.44
CA ASP A 41 -13.28 -2.41 7.45
C ASP A 41 -14.59 -1.65 7.47
N GLY A 42 -15.63 -2.26 7.86
CA GLY A 42 -16.91 -1.61 7.96
C GLY A 42 -17.62 -1.55 6.65
N PHE A 43 -17.48 -0.43 5.96
CA PHE A 43 -18.21 -0.24 4.71
C PHE A 43 -17.74 -1.13 3.60
N ALA A 44 -16.54 -1.65 3.72
CA ALA A 44 -16.00 -2.46 2.66
C ALA A 44 -16.85 -3.67 2.36
N PHE A 45 -17.46 -4.24 3.38
CA PHE A 45 -18.29 -5.41 3.17
C PHE A 45 -19.52 -5.12 2.36
N ILE A 46 -20.04 -3.90 2.46
CA ILE A 46 -21.22 -3.53 1.72
C ILE A 46 -20.94 -3.57 0.23
N TYR A 47 -19.71 -3.25 -0.13
CA TYR A 47 -19.32 -3.18 -1.53
C TYR A 47 -18.50 -4.38 -1.97
N GLY A 48 -18.35 -5.35 -1.10
CA GLY A 48 -17.77 -6.62 -1.49
C GLY A 48 -16.27 -6.72 -1.47
N ALA A 49 -15.56 -5.68 -1.10
CA ALA A 49 -14.10 -5.74 -1.08
C ALA A 49 -13.55 -4.90 0.04
N PRO A 50 -12.61 -5.42 0.81
CA PRO A 50 -12.00 -4.61 1.85
C PRO A 50 -11.19 -3.48 1.25
N SER A 51 -11.23 -2.34 1.91
CA SER A 51 -10.41 -1.20 1.51
C SER A 51 -9.05 -1.35 2.16
N ILE A 52 -8.04 -1.41 1.35
CA ILE A 52 -6.68 -1.54 1.84
C ILE A 52 -5.96 -0.23 1.59
N ARG A 53 -5.21 0.22 2.58
CA ARG A 53 -4.43 1.45 2.46
C ARG A 53 -3.03 1.22 2.97
N TYR A 54 -2.08 1.79 2.27
CA TYR A 54 -0.66 1.74 2.65
C TYR A 54 -0.24 3.14 3.07
N ASP A 55 0.35 3.25 4.24
CA ASP A 55 0.82 4.54 4.73
C ASP A 55 2.16 4.89 4.10
N LEU A 56 2.31 6.13 3.64
CA LEU A 56 3.51 6.55 2.96
C LEU A 56 4.78 6.29 3.78
N HIS A 57 4.74 6.64 5.05
CA HIS A 57 5.94 6.48 5.88
C HIS A 57 6.33 5.02 6.01
N LYS A 58 5.34 4.15 6.10
CA LYS A 58 5.61 2.72 6.20
C LYS A 58 6.11 2.16 4.88
N VAL A 59 5.61 2.68 3.78
CA VAL A 59 6.06 2.27 2.46
C VAL A 59 7.53 2.64 2.30
N LEU A 60 7.88 3.88 2.63
CA LEU A 60 9.26 4.34 2.48
C LEU A 60 10.21 3.57 3.39
N ALA A 61 9.77 3.29 4.60
CA ALA A 61 10.62 2.54 5.53
C ALA A 61 10.86 1.12 5.02
N TRP A 62 9.82 0.49 4.46
CA TRP A 62 9.96 -0.85 3.93
C TRP A 62 10.90 -0.86 2.73
N GLU A 63 10.78 0.13 1.87
CA GLU A 63 11.65 0.23 0.69
C GLU A 63 13.11 0.35 1.11
N GLU A 64 13.36 1.19 2.08
CA GLU A 64 14.72 1.38 2.54
C GLU A 64 15.27 0.12 3.18
N ALA A 65 14.48 -0.52 4.00
CA ALA A 65 14.92 -1.73 4.70
C ALA A 65 15.20 -2.87 3.75
N ASN A 66 14.55 -2.89 2.60
CA ASN A 66 14.66 -4.01 1.66
C ASN A 66 15.38 -3.65 0.37
N GLY A 67 15.91 -2.44 0.28
CA GLY A 67 16.64 -2.04 -0.91
C GLY A 67 15.77 -1.95 -2.15
N ILE A 68 14.54 -1.54 -1.99
CA ILE A 68 13.60 -1.46 -3.10
C ILE A 68 13.61 -0.04 -3.67
N THR A 69 13.82 0.07 -4.98
CA THR A 69 13.77 1.35 -5.65
C THR A 69 12.50 1.42 -6.47
N PRO A 70 11.63 2.38 -6.20
CA PRO A 70 10.38 2.46 -6.96
C PRO A 70 10.64 2.92 -8.38
N ILE A 71 9.82 2.45 -9.29
CA ILE A 71 9.88 2.84 -10.69
C ILE A 71 9.17 4.17 -10.87
N GLU A 72 8.05 4.31 -10.19
CA GLU A 72 7.21 5.49 -10.33
C GLU A 72 7.00 6.09 -8.96
N PRO A 73 7.66 7.21 -8.64
CA PRO A 73 7.46 7.82 -7.33
C PRO A 73 6.04 8.41 -7.22
N PHE A 74 5.59 8.53 -6.03
CA PHE A 74 4.29 9.15 -5.77
C PHE A 74 4.27 10.63 -6.08
#